data_0c2c2e47bd7176c72a313224fff17570
#
_entry.id   0c2c2e47bd7176c72a313224fff17570
#
_cell.length_a   1.000
_cell.length_b   1.000
_cell.length_c   1.000
_cell.angle_alpha   90.00
_cell.angle_beta   90.00
_cell.angle_gamma   90.00
#
_symmetry.space_group_name_H-M   'P 1'
#
loop_
_entity.id
_entity.type
_entity.pdbx_description
1 polymer ?
#
loop_
_entity_poly.entity_id
_entity_poly.type
_entity_poly.pdbx_seq_one_letter_code
_entity_poly.pdbx_strand_id
1 'polypeptide(L)'
;MSRLKELRNYVDAEINKIEDPDKRTSAIAHLYGVSLAATMIAKKRGFDPEIAAMAAMLHDLHAYKTGSYDDHAHKGAELAREILGELKLTDGAETDMICSAIYHHDDKLVTDSPMDEVLKDADVIDHCLKDASKAVKEKEQARFDKLCAEFGMKDEVSVNEV
;
A
#
# COMPACT_ATOMS: atom_id res chain seq x y z
N MET A 1 12.71 -4.18 -19.21
CA MET A 1 12.20 -3.31 -18.12
C MET A 1 11.63 -4.26 -17.06
N SER A 2 11.78 -3.96 -15.76
CA SER A 2 11.16 -4.81 -14.75
C SER A 2 9.62 -4.64 -14.74
N ARG A 3 8.89 -5.69 -14.37
CA ARG A 3 7.43 -5.68 -14.27
C ARG A 3 6.94 -4.51 -13.39
N LEU A 4 7.58 -4.31 -12.24
CA LEU A 4 7.24 -3.22 -11.33
C LEU A 4 7.45 -1.84 -11.97
N LYS A 5 8.52 -1.65 -12.78
CA LYS A 5 8.73 -0.38 -13.47
C LYS A 5 7.67 -0.11 -14.52
N GLU A 6 7.24 -1.14 -15.24
CA GLU A 6 6.18 -1.03 -16.23
C GLU A 6 4.84 -0.66 -15.57
N LEU A 7 4.52 -1.33 -14.46
CA LEU A 7 3.33 -0.99 -13.67
C LEU A 7 3.38 0.44 -13.12
N ARG A 8 4.54 0.89 -12.60
CA ARG A 8 4.72 2.27 -12.12
C ARG A 8 4.50 3.29 -13.23
N ASN A 9 5.01 3.05 -14.42
CA ASN A 9 4.78 3.94 -15.56
C ASN A 9 3.27 4.07 -15.87
N TYR A 10 2.53 2.96 -15.81
CA TYR A 10 1.08 2.97 -16.00
C TYR A 10 0.38 3.77 -14.89
N VAL A 11 0.68 3.48 -13.63
CA VAL A 11 0.09 4.16 -12.46
C VAL A 11 0.40 5.65 -12.48
N ASP A 12 1.64 6.03 -12.75
CA ASP A 12 2.05 7.43 -12.84
C ASP A 12 1.29 8.17 -13.96
N ALA A 13 1.07 7.52 -15.10
CA ALA A 13 0.28 8.10 -16.18
C ALA A 13 -1.18 8.31 -15.76
N GLU A 14 -1.79 7.40 -14.99
CA GLU A 14 -3.14 7.55 -14.47
C GLU A 14 -3.23 8.68 -13.42
N ILE A 15 -2.29 8.72 -12.47
CA ILE A 15 -2.23 9.75 -11.43
C ILE A 15 -1.98 11.14 -12.03
N ASN A 16 -1.20 11.24 -13.10
CA ASN A 16 -0.96 12.51 -13.78
C ASN A 16 -2.20 13.13 -14.44
N LYS A 17 -3.29 12.38 -14.59
CA LYS A 17 -4.60 12.90 -15.04
C LYS A 17 -5.35 13.67 -13.95
N ILE A 18 -4.94 13.58 -12.69
CA ILE A 18 -5.54 14.34 -11.59
C ILE A 18 -5.18 15.82 -11.78
N GLU A 19 -6.18 16.66 -11.92
CA GLU A 19 -6.00 18.09 -12.20
C GLU A 19 -5.38 18.85 -11.02
N ASP A 20 -5.84 18.54 -9.79
CA ASP A 20 -5.34 19.15 -8.56
C ASP A 20 -3.90 18.69 -8.26
N PRO A 21 -2.91 19.60 -8.28
CA PRO A 21 -1.50 19.24 -8.10
C PRO A 21 -1.19 18.73 -6.68
N ASP A 22 -1.90 19.19 -5.66
CA ASP A 22 -1.67 18.76 -4.28
C ASP A 22 -2.21 17.34 -4.08
N LYS A 23 -3.37 17.04 -4.62
CA LYS A 23 -3.94 15.68 -4.63
C LYS A 23 -3.04 14.71 -5.41
N ARG A 24 -2.55 15.13 -6.58
CA ARG A 24 -1.64 14.33 -7.40
C ARG A 24 -0.35 14.01 -6.65
N THR A 25 0.28 15.02 -6.04
CA THR A 25 1.50 14.84 -5.25
C THR A 25 1.27 13.92 -4.05
N SER A 26 0.15 14.10 -3.35
CA SER A 26 -0.23 13.25 -2.22
C SER A 26 -0.44 11.78 -2.65
N ALA A 27 -1.10 11.55 -3.79
CA ALA A 27 -1.32 10.21 -4.34
C ALA A 27 0.00 9.51 -4.69
N ILE A 28 0.90 10.20 -5.38
CA ILE A 28 2.23 9.68 -5.71
C ILE A 28 3.01 9.33 -4.45
N ALA A 29 3.08 10.26 -3.49
CA ALA A 29 3.82 10.06 -2.25
C ALA A 29 3.29 8.84 -1.48
N HIS A 30 1.96 8.68 -1.38
CA HIS A 30 1.34 7.56 -0.69
C HIS A 30 1.62 6.23 -1.40
N LEU A 31 1.33 6.12 -2.69
CA LEU A 31 1.52 4.86 -3.43
C LEU A 31 2.98 4.39 -3.40
N TYR A 32 3.93 5.29 -3.57
CA TYR A 32 5.36 4.96 -3.50
C TYR A 32 5.82 4.66 -2.08
N GLY A 33 5.31 5.37 -1.07
CA GLY A 33 5.57 5.11 0.34
C GLY A 33 5.09 3.72 0.76
N VAL A 34 3.84 3.37 0.43
CA VAL A 34 3.29 2.03 0.71
C VAL A 34 4.05 0.96 -0.08
N SER A 35 4.44 1.22 -1.33
CA SER A 35 5.22 0.26 -2.13
C SER A 35 6.60 -0.02 -1.53
N LEU A 36 7.27 1.00 -0.99
CA LEU A 36 8.54 0.82 -0.28
C LEU A 36 8.35 0.03 1.02
N ALA A 37 7.36 0.39 1.83
CA ALA A 37 7.04 -0.31 3.07
C ALA A 37 6.68 -1.79 2.81
N ALA A 38 5.85 -2.06 1.80
CA ALA A 38 5.48 -3.42 1.41
C ALA A 38 6.70 -4.26 0.98
N THR A 39 7.63 -3.67 0.23
CA THR A 39 8.89 -4.30 -0.14
C THR A 39 9.72 -4.68 1.09
N MET A 40 9.84 -3.77 2.06
CA MET A 40 10.60 -4.02 3.28
C MET A 40 9.97 -5.12 4.14
N ILE A 41 8.66 -5.06 4.34
CA ILE A 41 7.91 -6.03 5.14
C ILE A 41 7.96 -7.42 4.47
N ALA A 42 7.73 -7.50 3.17
CA ALA A 42 7.79 -8.74 2.40
C ALA A 42 9.17 -9.40 2.53
N LYS A 43 10.25 -8.63 2.33
CA LYS A 43 11.62 -9.14 2.51
C LYS A 43 11.88 -9.66 3.92
N LYS A 44 11.43 -8.94 4.95
CA LYS A 44 11.60 -9.37 6.34
C LYS A 44 10.85 -10.66 6.65
N ARG A 45 9.66 -10.83 6.08
CA ARG A 45 8.77 -11.98 6.33
C ARG A 45 8.97 -13.14 5.35
N GLY A 46 9.87 -13.00 4.34
CA GLY A 46 10.17 -14.06 3.38
C GLY A 46 9.14 -14.21 2.25
N PHE A 47 8.41 -13.14 1.91
CA PHE A 47 7.49 -13.07 0.79
C PHE A 47 8.13 -12.41 -0.43
N ASP A 48 7.49 -12.54 -1.60
CA ASP A 48 7.94 -11.90 -2.83
C ASP A 48 7.79 -10.37 -2.73
N PRO A 49 8.90 -9.61 -2.71
CA PRO A 49 8.86 -8.16 -2.57
C PRO A 49 8.34 -7.44 -3.81
N GLU A 50 8.46 -8.03 -5.02
CA GLU A 50 7.93 -7.44 -6.24
C GLU A 50 6.41 -7.52 -6.26
N ILE A 51 5.82 -8.66 -5.90
CA ILE A 51 4.37 -8.85 -5.79
C ILE A 51 3.79 -7.91 -4.73
N ALA A 52 4.43 -7.80 -3.56
CA ALA A 52 4.01 -6.87 -2.52
C ALA A 52 4.04 -5.40 -2.99
N ALA A 53 5.13 -5.01 -3.67
CA ALA A 53 5.26 -3.66 -4.24
C ALA A 53 4.21 -3.36 -5.32
N MET A 54 3.87 -4.34 -6.16
CA MET A 54 2.85 -4.20 -7.21
C MET A 54 1.46 -4.05 -6.59
N ALA A 55 1.11 -4.85 -5.58
CA ALA A 55 -0.14 -4.71 -4.85
C ALA A 55 -0.26 -3.30 -4.24
N ALA A 56 0.80 -2.81 -3.62
CA ALA A 56 0.85 -1.47 -3.02
C ALA A 56 0.68 -0.35 -4.06
N MET A 57 1.26 -0.47 -5.25
CA MET A 57 1.07 0.54 -6.31
C MET A 57 -0.37 0.63 -6.81
N LEU A 58 -1.16 -0.43 -6.66
CA LEU A 58 -2.53 -0.51 -7.19
C LEU A 58 -3.62 -0.30 -6.13
N HIS A 59 -3.31 -0.44 -4.82
CA HIS A 59 -4.32 -0.61 -3.78
C HIS A 59 -5.36 0.53 -3.71
N ASP A 60 -4.93 1.76 -3.86
CA ASP A 60 -5.78 2.96 -3.82
C ASP A 60 -6.00 3.62 -5.19
N LEU A 61 -5.51 3.01 -6.28
CA LEU A 61 -5.59 3.60 -7.61
C LEU A 61 -7.03 3.90 -8.04
N HIS A 62 -7.99 3.02 -7.68
CA HIS A 62 -9.41 3.25 -7.95
C HIS A 62 -9.91 4.54 -7.27
N ALA A 63 -9.59 4.74 -6.00
CA ALA A 63 -9.99 5.93 -5.25
C ALA A 63 -9.41 7.21 -5.87
N TYR A 64 -8.15 7.19 -6.27
CA TYR A 64 -7.51 8.32 -6.92
C TYR A 64 -8.09 8.64 -8.31
N LYS A 65 -8.42 7.61 -9.10
CA LYS A 65 -9.04 7.79 -10.44
C LYS A 65 -10.46 8.35 -10.36
N THR A 66 -11.21 7.96 -9.35
CA THR A 66 -12.65 8.32 -9.22
C THR A 66 -12.89 9.48 -8.27
N GLY A 67 -11.94 9.81 -7.40
CA GLY A 67 -12.10 10.76 -6.31
C GLY A 67 -13.00 10.26 -5.17
N SER A 68 -13.31 8.97 -5.13
CA SER A 68 -14.20 8.36 -4.12
C SER A 68 -13.53 7.18 -3.43
N TYR A 69 -13.63 7.16 -2.10
CA TYR A 69 -13.21 6.03 -1.26
C TYR A 69 -14.35 5.07 -0.94
N ASP A 70 -15.54 5.27 -1.50
CA ASP A 70 -16.66 4.36 -1.32
C ASP A 70 -16.37 3.01 -1.96
N ASP A 71 -16.29 1.97 -1.12
CA ASP A 71 -15.97 0.59 -1.52
C ASP A 71 -14.66 0.46 -2.35
N HIS A 72 -13.69 1.35 -2.09
CA HIS A 72 -12.49 1.49 -2.91
C HIS A 72 -11.61 0.24 -2.93
N ALA A 73 -11.58 -0.53 -1.83
CA ALA A 73 -10.77 -1.74 -1.75
C ALA A 73 -11.30 -2.85 -2.68
N HIS A 74 -12.59 -3.09 -2.68
CA HIS A 74 -13.21 -4.11 -3.55
C HIS A 74 -13.15 -3.70 -5.02
N LYS A 75 -13.57 -2.47 -5.33
CA LYS A 75 -13.48 -1.91 -6.69
C LYS A 75 -12.03 -1.78 -7.17
N GLY A 76 -11.11 -1.49 -6.26
CA GLY A 76 -9.67 -1.45 -6.51
C GLY A 76 -9.10 -2.81 -6.90
N ALA A 77 -9.56 -3.90 -6.26
CA ALA A 77 -9.16 -5.25 -6.60
C ALA A 77 -9.65 -5.65 -8.02
N GLU A 78 -10.88 -5.27 -8.38
CA GLU A 78 -11.41 -5.48 -9.74
C GLU A 78 -10.58 -4.73 -10.78
N LEU A 79 -10.33 -3.43 -10.56
CA LEU A 79 -9.49 -2.60 -11.43
C LEU A 79 -8.06 -3.17 -11.55
N ALA A 80 -7.47 -3.63 -10.45
CA ALA A 80 -6.14 -4.22 -10.47
C ALA A 80 -6.09 -5.48 -11.35
N ARG A 81 -7.10 -6.33 -11.29
CA ARG A 81 -7.20 -7.53 -12.15
C ARG A 81 -7.25 -7.16 -13.63
N GLU A 82 -8.02 -6.16 -13.99
CA GLU A 82 -8.09 -5.65 -15.37
C GLU A 82 -6.72 -5.15 -15.84
N ILE A 83 -6.08 -4.26 -15.07
CA ILE A 83 -4.76 -3.68 -15.41
C ILE A 83 -3.69 -4.77 -15.57
N LEU A 84 -3.60 -5.70 -14.61
CA LEU A 84 -2.60 -6.77 -14.65
C LEU A 84 -2.81 -7.70 -15.85
N GLY A 85 -4.07 -7.98 -16.21
CA GLY A 85 -4.43 -8.75 -17.40
C GLY A 85 -4.10 -8.05 -18.70
N GLU A 86 -4.38 -6.76 -18.81
CA GLU A 86 -4.06 -5.94 -19.99
C GLU A 86 -2.55 -5.83 -20.20
N LEU A 87 -1.80 -5.55 -19.12
CA LEU A 87 -0.35 -5.38 -19.19
C LEU A 87 0.41 -6.71 -19.24
N LYS A 88 -0.24 -7.84 -18.94
CA LYS A 88 0.36 -9.19 -18.91
C LYS A 88 1.60 -9.28 -18.02
N LEU A 89 1.54 -8.62 -16.85
CA LEU A 89 2.67 -8.51 -15.93
C LEU A 89 2.77 -9.67 -14.94
N THR A 90 1.68 -10.41 -14.74
CA THR A 90 1.55 -11.46 -13.73
C THR A 90 0.90 -12.71 -14.32
N ASP A 91 1.19 -13.86 -13.72
CA ASP A 91 0.38 -15.06 -13.93
C ASP A 91 -0.91 -15.03 -13.10
N GLY A 92 -1.74 -16.09 -13.24
CA GLY A 92 -3.03 -16.15 -12.55
C GLY A 92 -2.90 -16.18 -11.02
N ALA A 93 -1.92 -16.90 -10.49
CA ALA A 93 -1.71 -17.02 -9.05
C ALA A 93 -1.19 -15.71 -8.44
N GLU A 94 -0.26 -15.04 -9.10
CA GLU A 94 0.24 -13.73 -8.71
C GLU A 94 -0.88 -12.67 -8.76
N THR A 95 -1.69 -12.69 -9.82
CA THR A 95 -2.86 -11.80 -9.95
C THR A 95 -3.84 -11.99 -8.79
N ASP A 96 -4.18 -13.24 -8.46
CA ASP A 96 -5.10 -13.56 -7.37
C ASP A 96 -4.53 -13.08 -6.02
N MET A 97 -3.25 -13.25 -5.78
CA MET A 97 -2.57 -12.79 -4.57
C MET A 97 -2.61 -11.26 -4.44
N ILE A 98 -2.30 -10.52 -5.51
CA ILE A 98 -2.36 -9.06 -5.54
C ILE A 98 -3.79 -8.58 -5.30
N CYS A 99 -4.77 -9.14 -6.01
CA CYS A 99 -6.16 -8.76 -5.87
C CYS A 99 -6.73 -9.06 -4.48
N SER A 100 -6.34 -10.18 -3.86
CA SER A 100 -6.72 -10.51 -2.47
C SER A 100 -6.18 -9.46 -1.50
N ALA A 101 -4.90 -9.10 -1.61
CA ALA A 101 -4.30 -8.09 -0.76
C ALA A 101 -5.01 -6.74 -0.88
N ILE A 102 -5.33 -6.31 -2.10
CA ILE A 102 -6.06 -5.05 -2.34
C ILE A 102 -7.48 -5.13 -1.78
N TYR A 103 -8.19 -6.24 -2.00
CA TYR A 103 -9.56 -6.43 -1.55
C TYR A 103 -9.71 -6.26 -0.03
N HIS A 104 -8.74 -6.76 0.75
CA HIS A 104 -8.79 -6.77 2.21
C HIS A 104 -8.06 -5.58 2.88
N HIS A 105 -7.34 -4.74 2.13
CA HIS A 105 -6.38 -3.80 2.72
C HIS A 105 -7.00 -2.77 3.67
N ASP A 106 -8.24 -2.36 3.48
CA ASP A 106 -8.89 -1.34 4.34
C ASP A 106 -9.41 -1.91 5.67
N ASP A 107 -9.66 -3.22 5.76
CA ASP A 107 -10.08 -3.85 7.02
C ASP A 107 -8.88 -4.14 7.92
N LYS A 108 -8.46 -3.13 8.70
CA LYS A 108 -7.29 -3.21 9.58
C LYS A 108 -7.52 -4.05 10.84
N LEU A 109 -8.77 -4.39 11.17
CA LEU A 109 -9.12 -5.12 12.39
C LEU A 109 -9.20 -6.63 12.18
N VAL A 110 -9.34 -7.09 10.94
CA VAL A 110 -9.37 -8.49 10.57
C VAL A 110 -7.99 -8.97 10.13
N THR A 111 -7.66 -10.21 10.47
CA THR A 111 -6.46 -10.89 9.97
C THR A 111 -6.83 -11.78 8.80
N ASP A 112 -6.19 -11.56 7.66
CA ASP A 112 -6.42 -12.30 6.43
C ASP A 112 -5.16 -13.09 6.01
N SER A 113 -4.97 -13.37 4.73
CA SER A 113 -3.81 -14.13 4.26
C SER A 113 -2.49 -13.41 4.53
N PRO A 114 -1.35 -14.12 4.61
CA PRO A 114 -0.07 -13.49 4.91
C PRO A 114 0.33 -12.34 3.99
N MET A 115 0.00 -12.41 2.69
CA MET A 115 0.30 -11.32 1.75
C MET A 115 -0.68 -10.15 1.92
N ASP A 116 -1.93 -10.41 2.27
CA ASP A 116 -2.92 -9.37 2.60
C ASP A 116 -2.43 -8.56 3.81
N GLU A 117 -1.88 -9.26 4.82
CA GLU A 117 -1.29 -8.61 6.00
C GLU A 117 -0.06 -7.75 5.66
N VAL A 118 0.76 -8.15 4.69
CA VAL A 118 1.88 -7.32 4.21
C VAL A 118 1.37 -5.97 3.69
N LEU A 119 0.32 -5.96 2.88
CA LEU A 119 -0.22 -4.72 2.32
C LEU A 119 -0.91 -3.86 3.39
N LYS A 120 -1.71 -4.46 4.29
CA LYS A 120 -2.33 -3.74 5.42
C LYS A 120 -1.29 -3.06 6.29
N ASP A 121 -0.23 -3.78 6.62
CA ASP A 121 0.87 -3.27 7.45
C ASP A 121 1.67 -2.18 6.75
N ALA A 122 1.90 -2.33 5.45
CA ALA A 122 2.59 -1.32 4.64
C ALA A 122 1.81 0.00 4.58
N ASP A 123 0.50 -0.08 4.41
CA ASP A 123 -0.39 1.07 4.39
C ASP A 123 -0.42 1.79 5.75
N VAL A 124 -0.45 1.03 6.85
CA VAL A 124 -0.34 1.59 8.22
C VAL A 124 1.01 2.27 8.44
N ILE A 125 2.12 1.67 7.99
CA ILE A 125 3.46 2.29 8.10
C ILE A 125 3.49 3.65 7.39
N ASP A 126 2.98 3.74 6.16
CA ASP A 126 2.93 5.02 5.46
C ASP A 126 2.05 6.03 6.19
N HIS A 127 0.86 5.63 6.62
CA HIS A 127 -0.05 6.52 7.36
C HIS A 127 0.58 7.08 8.63
N CYS A 128 1.31 6.24 9.38
CA CYS A 128 1.87 6.63 10.68
C CYS A 128 3.21 7.36 10.58
N LEU A 129 4.02 7.06 9.55
CA LEU A 129 5.39 7.57 9.47
C LEU A 129 5.58 8.72 8.48
N LYS A 130 4.70 8.92 7.52
CA LYS A 130 4.82 10.06 6.59
C LYS A 130 4.69 11.43 7.28
N ASP A 131 4.01 11.47 8.42
CA ASP A 131 3.93 12.63 9.30
C ASP A 131 3.83 12.14 10.76
N ALA A 132 4.97 11.84 11.36
CA ALA A 132 5.06 11.29 12.71
C ALA A 132 4.60 12.27 13.82
N SER A 133 4.28 13.53 13.48
CA SER A 133 3.69 14.48 14.43
C SER A 133 2.20 14.24 14.67
N LYS A 134 1.55 13.46 13.80
CA LYS A 134 0.11 13.15 13.91
C LYS A 134 -0.12 11.91 14.75
N ALA A 135 -1.21 11.95 15.53
CA ALA A 135 -1.66 10.77 16.27
C ALA A 135 -2.04 9.64 15.33
N VAL A 136 -1.67 8.41 15.71
CA VAL A 136 -2.09 7.20 15.01
C VAL A 136 -3.61 7.03 15.12
N LYS A 137 -4.27 6.62 14.04
CA LYS A 137 -5.71 6.34 14.05
C LYS A 137 -6.02 5.15 14.95
N GLU A 138 -7.10 5.21 15.72
CA GLU A 138 -7.49 4.15 16.65
C GLU A 138 -7.54 2.75 16.00
N LYS A 139 -8.13 2.65 14.79
CA LYS A 139 -8.22 1.38 14.04
C LYS A 139 -6.85 0.82 13.60
N GLU A 140 -5.81 1.63 13.60
CA GLU A 140 -4.46 1.28 13.15
C GLU A 140 -3.48 1.07 14.31
N GLN A 141 -3.78 1.53 15.53
CA GLN A 141 -2.87 1.56 16.66
C GLN A 141 -2.28 0.18 17.00
N ALA A 142 -3.15 -0.82 17.17
CA ALA A 142 -2.69 -2.16 17.55
C ALA A 142 -1.77 -2.80 16.50
N ARG A 143 -2.00 -2.51 15.22
CA ARG A 143 -1.18 -2.96 14.10
C ARG A 143 0.15 -2.21 14.07
N PHE A 144 0.13 -0.91 14.27
CA PHE A 144 1.33 -0.09 14.35
C PHE A 144 2.25 -0.47 15.50
N ASP A 145 1.69 -0.74 16.69
CA ASP A 145 2.45 -1.20 17.87
C ASP A 145 3.21 -2.51 17.59
N LYS A 146 2.54 -3.46 16.91
CA LYS A 146 3.18 -4.72 16.49
C LYS A 146 4.31 -4.48 15.49
N LEU A 147 4.12 -3.56 14.54
CA LEU A 147 5.15 -3.20 13.56
C LEU A 147 6.34 -2.51 14.23
N CYS A 148 6.11 -1.62 15.18
CA CYS A 148 7.17 -1.01 15.98
C CYS A 148 8.02 -2.08 16.68
N ALA A 149 7.38 -3.08 17.31
CA ALA A 149 8.08 -4.20 17.95
C ALA A 149 8.84 -5.06 16.92
N GLU A 150 8.22 -5.40 15.79
CA GLU A 150 8.81 -6.23 14.73
C GLU A 150 10.05 -5.58 14.09
N PHE A 151 10.03 -4.25 13.89
CA PHE A 151 11.09 -3.49 13.25
C PHE A 151 12.05 -2.81 14.25
N GLY A 152 11.85 -2.95 15.56
CA GLY A 152 12.68 -2.33 16.59
C GLY A 152 12.58 -0.79 16.58
N MET A 153 11.43 -0.26 16.20
CA MET A 153 11.13 1.18 16.26
C MET A 153 10.67 1.54 17.68
N LYS A 154 11.04 2.73 18.15
CA LYS A 154 10.58 3.26 19.44
C LYS A 154 9.23 3.96 19.24
N ASP A 155 8.30 3.71 20.17
CA ASP A 155 6.95 4.32 20.14
C ASP A 155 7.00 5.82 20.47
N GLU A 156 8.02 6.28 21.19
CA GLU A 156 8.22 7.68 21.56
C GLU A 156 9.60 8.16 21.13
N VAL A 157 9.63 9.33 20.50
CA VAL A 157 10.85 10.12 20.45
C VAL A 157 11.04 10.67 21.87
N SER A 158 11.87 10.00 22.68
CA SER A 158 12.36 10.63 23.91
C SER A 158 13.11 11.90 23.46
N VAL A 159 12.47 13.04 23.61
CA VAL A 159 13.14 14.34 23.55
C VAL A 159 14.10 14.30 24.72
N ASN A 160 15.36 13.95 24.45
CA ASN A 160 16.41 14.19 25.43
C ASN A 160 16.44 15.71 25.60
N GLU A 161 15.91 16.18 26.72
CA GLU A 161 16.15 17.56 27.18
C GLU A 161 17.65 17.73 27.25
N VAL A 162 18.16 18.63 26.41
CA VAL A 162 19.56 19.10 26.45
C VAL A 162 19.61 20.25 27.42
#